data_e865333bc193f90564e89b56ecdce8e4
#
_entry.id   e865333bc193f90564e89b56ecdce8e4
#
_cell.length_a   1.000
_cell.length_b   1.000
_cell.length_c   1.000
_cell.angle_alpha   90.00
_cell.angle_beta   90.00
_cell.angle_gamma   90.00
#
_symmetry.space_group_name_H-M   'P 1'
#
loop_
_entity.id
_entity.type
_entity.pdbx_description
1 polymer ?
#
loop_
_entity_poly.entity_id
_entity_poly.type
_entity_poly.pdbx_seq_one_letter_code
_entity_poly.pdbx_strand_id
1 'polypeptide(L)'
;FRMNMMNLKDASDEDKNNFDTLSEEDIKKYGDSSLVKDYYYTNEISLSSNSIEAVSYDNVLNNNEDNKKPDNMPDDKMNVGDFRLTGYSDPSYIDNFINGTNKIKEGKMFDKNNKDKVIVISEELAEENNLKVGDKVSFYNNDDEDTTYEFEIVGIYENTSEDEDNFMGMNAMNSSNQIY
;
A
#
# COMPACT_ATOMS: atom_id res chain seq x y z
N PHE A 1 13.50 14.73 5.18
CA PHE A 1 13.50 14.74 6.66
C PHE A 1 12.89 13.41 7.11
N ARG A 2 13.71 12.40 7.40
CA ARG A 2 13.20 11.16 8.02
C ARG A 2 13.13 11.40 9.52
N MET A 3 11.94 11.59 10.05
CA MET A 3 11.70 11.53 11.48
C MET A 3 11.74 10.07 11.94
N ASN A 4 12.56 9.80 12.93
CA ASN A 4 12.71 8.46 13.53
C ASN A 4 11.47 8.18 14.40
N MET A 5 10.61 7.28 14.01
CA MET A 5 9.35 6.92 14.71
C MET A 5 9.56 6.40 16.15
N MET A 6 10.79 6.14 16.59
CA MET A 6 11.08 5.72 17.96
C MET A 6 10.86 6.78 19.04
N ASN A 7 10.77 8.07 18.67
CA ASN A 7 10.59 9.15 19.64
C ASN A 7 9.13 9.58 19.86
N LEU A 8 8.17 8.99 19.17
CA LEU A 8 6.74 9.35 19.31
C LEU A 8 6.05 8.73 20.53
N LYS A 9 6.61 7.66 21.12
CA LYS A 9 6.03 7.04 22.32
C LYS A 9 6.09 7.93 23.57
N ASP A 10 7.06 8.86 23.62
CA ASP A 10 7.28 9.76 24.75
C ASP A 10 6.82 11.21 24.46
N ALA A 11 6.27 11.46 23.28
CA ALA A 11 5.76 12.77 22.90
C ALA A 11 4.43 13.05 23.62
N SER A 12 4.27 14.27 24.16
CA SER A 12 3.00 14.71 24.76
C SER A 12 1.90 14.77 23.70
N ASP A 13 0.63 14.71 24.12
CA ASP A 13 -0.50 14.81 23.18
C ASP A 13 -0.53 16.18 22.46
N GLU A 14 0.06 17.23 23.06
CA GLU A 14 0.29 18.53 22.40
C GLU A 14 1.36 18.43 21.30
N ASP A 15 2.43 17.63 21.50
CA ASP A 15 3.47 17.43 20.50
C ASP A 15 2.96 16.58 19.32
N LYS A 16 2.06 15.62 19.57
CA LYS A 16 1.42 14.82 18.52
C LYS A 16 0.47 15.62 17.64
N ASN A 17 -0.17 16.66 18.21
CA ASN A 17 -1.08 17.54 17.48
C ASN A 17 -0.36 18.69 16.73
N ASN A 18 0.93 18.88 16.95
CA ASN A 18 1.73 19.95 16.33
C ASN A 18 2.50 19.49 15.07
N PHE A 19 2.26 18.29 14.55
CA PHE A 19 2.72 17.94 13.22
C PHE A 19 1.76 18.55 12.20
N ASP A 20 2.11 19.73 11.68
CA ASP A 20 1.49 20.30 10.50
C ASP A 20 1.69 19.31 9.35
N THR A 21 0.73 18.41 9.16
CA THR A 21 0.65 17.61 7.94
C THR A 21 0.33 18.57 6.80
N LEU A 22 1.18 18.62 5.78
CA LEU A 22 0.91 19.41 4.59
C LEU A 22 -0.41 18.95 3.98
N SER A 23 -1.36 19.85 3.86
CA SER A 23 -2.59 19.58 3.13
C SER A 23 -2.32 19.48 1.62
N GLU A 24 -3.23 18.85 0.88
CA GLU A 24 -3.14 18.82 -0.59
C GLU A 24 -3.10 20.23 -1.17
N GLU A 25 -3.81 21.19 -0.57
CA GLU A 25 -3.80 22.60 -0.98
C GLU A 25 -2.44 23.25 -0.78
N ASP A 26 -1.76 22.96 0.34
CA ASP A 26 -0.41 23.48 0.59
C ASP A 26 0.59 22.91 -0.42
N ILE A 27 0.50 21.61 -0.70
CA ILE A 27 1.37 20.95 -1.70
C ILE A 27 1.17 21.58 -3.07
N LYS A 28 -0.08 21.78 -3.50
CA LYS A 28 -0.39 22.42 -4.77
C LYS A 28 0.10 23.86 -4.82
N LYS A 29 -0.10 24.63 -3.76
CA LYS A 29 0.36 26.01 -3.67
C LYS A 29 1.88 26.15 -3.87
N TYR A 30 2.67 25.23 -3.31
CA TYR A 30 4.12 25.24 -3.49
C TYR A 30 4.52 24.64 -4.84
N GLY A 31 3.83 23.60 -5.30
CA GLY A 31 4.06 22.95 -6.58
C GLY A 31 3.79 23.84 -7.79
N ASP A 32 2.78 24.71 -7.72
CA ASP A 32 2.42 25.65 -8.79
C ASP A 32 3.34 26.87 -8.86
N SER A 33 4.40 26.93 -8.03
CA SER A 33 5.42 27.97 -8.12
C SER A 33 6.17 27.88 -9.43
N SER A 34 6.46 29.04 -10.06
CA SER A 34 7.27 29.12 -11.28
C SER A 34 8.71 28.60 -11.12
N LEU A 35 9.16 28.36 -9.90
CA LEU A 35 10.47 27.78 -9.57
C LEU A 35 10.44 26.25 -9.53
N VAL A 36 9.26 25.63 -9.50
CA VAL A 36 9.08 24.18 -9.48
C VAL A 36 8.78 23.73 -10.90
N LYS A 37 9.59 22.82 -11.43
CA LYS A 37 9.41 22.28 -12.79
C LYS A 37 8.32 21.24 -12.86
N ASP A 38 8.26 20.37 -11.86
CA ASP A 38 7.29 19.29 -11.75
C ASP A 38 7.24 18.81 -10.30
N TYR A 39 6.11 18.25 -9.89
CA TYR A 39 5.94 17.68 -8.55
C TYR A 39 4.89 16.57 -8.58
N TYR A 40 5.01 15.68 -7.63
CA TYR A 40 3.99 14.70 -7.30
C TYR A 40 3.89 14.55 -5.79
N TYR A 41 2.81 13.98 -5.34
CA TYR A 41 2.62 13.61 -3.94
C TYR A 41 1.98 12.24 -3.84
N THR A 42 2.20 11.61 -2.71
CA THR A 42 1.63 10.31 -2.37
C THR A 42 0.86 10.42 -1.07
N ASN A 43 -0.16 9.62 -0.95
CA ASN A 43 -0.88 9.40 0.29
C ASN A 43 -0.92 7.90 0.58
N GLU A 44 -0.61 7.51 1.80
CA GLU A 44 -0.56 6.11 2.21
C GLU A 44 -1.48 5.88 3.39
N ILE A 45 -2.27 4.83 3.31
CA ILE A 45 -3.18 4.42 4.37
C ILE A 45 -3.18 2.89 4.48
N SER A 46 -3.23 2.39 5.72
CA SER A 46 -3.47 0.98 5.99
C SER A 46 -4.97 0.75 6.20
N LEU A 47 -5.53 -0.22 5.51
CA LEU A 47 -6.95 -0.53 5.51
C LEU A 47 -7.16 -2.02 5.74
N SER A 48 -8.33 -2.38 6.23
CA SER A 48 -8.80 -3.76 6.29
C SER A 48 -9.97 -3.96 5.33
N SER A 49 -10.33 -5.20 5.04
CA SER A 49 -11.44 -5.55 4.17
C SER A 49 -12.28 -6.68 4.75
N ASN A 50 -13.60 -6.61 4.49
CA ASN A 50 -14.53 -7.71 4.72
C ASN A 50 -14.92 -8.40 3.40
N SER A 51 -14.45 -7.90 2.27
CA SER A 51 -14.79 -8.40 0.92
C SER A 51 -13.70 -9.27 0.30
N ILE A 52 -12.48 -9.13 0.77
CA ILE A 52 -11.31 -9.88 0.30
C ILE A 52 -10.40 -10.26 1.47
N GLU A 53 -9.65 -11.33 1.31
CA GLU A 53 -8.65 -11.80 2.25
C GLU A 53 -7.25 -11.34 1.83
N ALA A 54 -6.44 -10.91 2.80
CA ALA A 54 -5.05 -10.57 2.54
C ALA A 54 -4.25 -11.85 2.27
N VAL A 55 -3.28 -11.75 1.36
CA VAL A 55 -2.31 -12.84 1.14
C VAL A 55 -1.57 -13.09 2.45
N SER A 56 -1.70 -14.30 3.00
CA SER A 56 -1.14 -14.65 4.29
C SER A 56 0.29 -15.16 4.18
N TYR A 57 1.07 -14.94 5.23
CA TYR A 57 2.45 -15.42 5.32
C TYR A 57 2.57 -16.94 5.23
N ASP A 58 1.58 -17.67 5.75
CA ASP A 58 1.56 -19.14 5.71
C ASP A 58 1.50 -19.68 4.28
N ASN A 59 0.89 -18.96 3.35
CA ASN A 59 0.83 -19.33 1.94
C ASN A 59 2.17 -19.10 1.22
N VAL A 60 2.91 -18.07 1.63
CA VAL A 60 4.24 -17.75 1.08
C VAL A 60 5.32 -18.71 1.61
N LEU A 61 5.20 -19.18 2.86
CA LEU A 61 6.16 -20.06 3.51
C LEU A 61 5.96 -21.55 3.22
N ASN A 62 4.75 -21.98 2.87
CA ASN A 62 4.45 -23.40 2.63
C ASN A 62 5.19 -24.01 1.41
N ASN A 63 5.90 -23.18 0.64
CA ASN A 63 6.82 -23.65 -0.39
C ASN A 63 8.23 -23.98 0.13
N ASN A 64 8.54 -23.69 1.40
CA ASN A 64 9.82 -24.01 2.03
C ASN A 64 9.61 -24.69 3.39
N GLU A 65 9.79 -26.01 3.46
CA GLU A 65 9.60 -26.85 4.66
C GLU A 65 10.46 -26.44 5.89
N ASP A 66 11.42 -25.51 5.75
CA ASP A 66 12.37 -25.12 6.78
C ASP A 66 12.05 -23.80 7.52
N ASN A 67 11.06 -23.04 7.10
CA ASN A 67 10.75 -21.72 7.66
C ASN A 67 9.59 -21.76 8.65
N LYS A 68 9.84 -22.21 9.89
CA LYS A 68 8.91 -22.03 11.00
C LYS A 68 8.93 -20.59 11.50
N LYS A 69 7.74 -20.01 11.73
CA LYS A 69 7.56 -18.73 12.45
C LYS A 69 8.43 -18.76 13.72
N PRO A 70 9.28 -17.77 13.96
CA PRO A 70 10.04 -17.69 15.21
C PRO A 70 9.08 -17.62 16.40
N ASP A 71 9.30 -18.48 17.41
CA ASP A 71 8.45 -18.59 18.62
C ASP A 71 8.36 -17.30 19.47
N ASN A 72 9.14 -16.27 19.10
CA ASN A 72 9.22 -14.98 19.80
C ASN A 72 8.57 -13.81 19.04
N MET A 73 7.85 -14.06 17.96
CA MET A 73 7.07 -12.98 17.33
C MET A 73 5.85 -12.68 18.20
N PRO A 74 5.68 -11.43 18.67
CA PRO A 74 4.47 -11.05 19.38
C PRO A 74 3.25 -11.33 18.50
N ASP A 75 2.23 -11.96 19.09
CA ASP A 75 0.90 -12.07 18.48
C ASP A 75 0.13 -10.73 18.53
N ASP A 76 0.75 -9.68 19.01
CA ASP A 76 0.18 -8.35 19.00
C ASP A 76 0.04 -7.89 17.54
N LYS A 77 -1.12 -8.19 16.96
CA LYS A 77 -1.63 -7.45 15.81
C LYS A 77 -1.68 -5.99 16.28
N MET A 78 -0.66 -5.21 15.92
CA MET A 78 -0.87 -3.78 15.86
C MET A 78 -2.16 -3.61 15.04
N ASN A 79 -3.04 -2.71 15.44
CA ASN A 79 -4.30 -2.42 14.74
C ASN A 79 -4.01 -1.73 13.40
N VAL A 80 -3.13 -2.33 12.62
CA VAL A 80 -2.68 -1.91 11.30
C VAL A 80 -3.47 -2.76 10.31
N GLY A 81 -4.13 -2.13 9.37
CA GLY A 81 -4.89 -2.86 8.35
C GLY A 81 -4.01 -3.85 7.58
N ASP A 82 -4.65 -4.87 7.05
CA ASP A 82 -3.99 -5.96 6.32
C ASP A 82 -3.49 -5.51 4.93
N PHE A 83 -4.03 -4.39 4.42
CA PHE A 83 -3.73 -3.85 3.09
C PHE A 83 -3.09 -2.48 3.21
N ARG A 84 -2.08 -2.24 2.38
CA ARG A 84 -1.43 -0.95 2.25
C ARG A 84 -1.82 -0.29 0.95
N LEU A 85 -2.64 0.76 1.04
CA LEU A 85 -3.08 1.53 -0.11
C LEU A 85 -2.22 2.77 -0.26
N THR A 86 -1.55 2.92 -1.41
CA THR A 86 -0.76 4.11 -1.72
C THR A 86 -1.30 4.81 -2.96
N GLY A 87 -1.94 5.95 -2.75
CA GLY A 87 -2.37 6.84 -3.81
C GLY A 87 -1.21 7.67 -4.35
N TYR A 88 -1.14 7.81 -5.66
CA TYR A 88 -0.18 8.66 -6.36
C TYR A 88 -0.91 9.71 -7.17
N SER A 89 -0.51 10.98 -7.04
CA SER A 89 -1.02 12.05 -7.90
C SER A 89 -0.58 11.88 -9.35
N ASP A 90 0.51 11.17 -9.58
CA ASP A 90 1.04 10.81 -10.89
C ASP A 90 1.64 9.40 -10.85
N PRO A 91 1.03 8.40 -11.50
CA PRO A 91 1.50 7.03 -11.46
C PRO A 91 2.85 6.81 -12.17
N SER A 92 3.30 7.76 -12.99
CA SER A 92 4.62 7.69 -13.64
C SER A 92 5.79 7.80 -12.66
N TYR A 93 5.53 8.13 -11.39
CA TYR A 93 6.51 8.19 -10.31
C TYR A 93 6.46 6.98 -9.35
N ILE A 94 5.76 5.91 -9.71
CA ILE A 94 5.77 4.68 -8.92
C ILE A 94 7.05 3.91 -9.22
N ASP A 95 8.01 3.96 -8.29
CA ASP A 95 9.37 3.43 -8.48
C ASP A 95 9.39 1.97 -8.95
N ASN A 96 8.54 1.11 -8.38
CA ASN A 96 8.49 -0.30 -8.73
C ASN A 96 8.07 -0.56 -10.18
N PHE A 97 7.27 0.32 -10.77
CA PHE A 97 6.92 0.22 -12.20
C PHE A 97 7.97 0.87 -13.10
N ILE A 98 8.66 1.92 -12.62
CA ILE A 98 9.75 2.57 -13.37
C ILE A 98 10.96 1.65 -13.50
N ASN A 99 11.37 0.99 -12.42
CA ASN A 99 12.53 0.11 -12.39
C ASN A 99 12.24 -1.29 -12.94
N GLY A 100 10.97 -1.59 -13.24
CA GLY A 100 10.53 -2.86 -13.84
C GLY A 100 10.35 -4.00 -12.84
N THR A 101 10.42 -3.74 -11.54
CA THR A 101 10.10 -4.73 -10.47
C THR A 101 8.63 -5.14 -10.56
N ASN A 102 7.73 -4.18 -10.80
CA ASN A 102 6.32 -4.45 -11.05
C ASN A 102 6.00 -4.24 -12.54
N LYS A 103 5.16 -5.11 -13.11
CA LYS A 103 4.67 -4.99 -14.48
C LYS A 103 3.17 -5.24 -14.52
N ILE A 104 2.44 -4.39 -15.23
CA ILE A 104 1.01 -4.65 -15.49
C ILE A 104 0.88 -5.90 -16.34
N LYS A 105 0.16 -6.89 -15.84
CA LYS A 105 -0.14 -8.16 -16.49
C LYS A 105 -1.52 -8.14 -17.14
N GLU A 106 -2.50 -7.57 -16.45
CA GLU A 106 -3.85 -7.42 -16.95
C GLU A 106 -4.36 -6.00 -16.73
N GLY A 107 -5.24 -5.53 -17.61
CA GLY A 107 -5.81 -4.19 -17.53
C GLY A 107 -4.78 -3.10 -17.82
N LYS A 108 -4.79 -2.04 -17.03
CA LYS A 108 -3.89 -0.88 -17.20
C LYS A 108 -3.65 -0.15 -15.88
N MET A 109 -2.61 0.67 -15.85
CA MET A 109 -2.41 1.66 -14.80
C MET A 109 -3.45 2.78 -14.94
N PHE A 110 -3.83 3.40 -13.83
CA PHE A 110 -4.69 4.58 -13.83
C PHE A 110 -3.95 5.82 -14.36
N ASP A 111 -4.72 6.78 -14.86
CA ASP A 111 -4.16 8.02 -15.45
C ASP A 111 -3.87 9.08 -14.36
N LYS A 112 -2.89 9.96 -14.59
CA LYS A 112 -2.46 11.05 -13.69
C LYS A 112 -3.62 11.92 -13.16
N ASN A 113 -4.67 12.11 -13.92
CA ASN A 113 -5.79 12.98 -13.54
C ASN A 113 -7.07 12.18 -13.25
N ASN A 114 -6.96 10.87 -13.07
CA ASN A 114 -8.10 10.06 -12.73
C ASN A 114 -8.63 10.46 -11.35
N LYS A 115 -9.94 10.68 -11.26
CA LYS A 115 -10.67 11.00 -10.03
C LYS A 115 -11.59 9.87 -9.60
N ASP A 116 -11.64 8.80 -10.38
CA ASP A 116 -12.43 7.63 -10.04
C ASP A 116 -11.76 6.84 -8.93
N LYS A 117 -12.55 6.14 -8.14
CA LYS A 117 -12.04 5.22 -7.12
C LYS A 117 -11.61 3.93 -7.79
N VAL A 118 -10.39 3.92 -8.30
CA VAL A 118 -9.79 2.78 -9.00
C VAL A 118 -8.50 2.35 -8.33
N ILE A 119 -8.18 1.05 -8.45
CA ILE A 119 -6.97 0.47 -7.86
C ILE A 119 -6.29 -0.50 -8.83
N VAL A 120 -5.01 -0.69 -8.57
CA VAL A 120 -4.18 -1.73 -9.19
C VAL A 120 -3.65 -2.62 -8.08
N ILE A 121 -3.88 -3.93 -8.21
CA ILE A 121 -3.56 -4.94 -7.19
C ILE A 121 -2.51 -5.92 -7.70
N SER A 122 -1.86 -6.64 -6.79
CA SER A 122 -0.93 -7.70 -7.16
C SER A 122 -1.66 -8.91 -7.75
N GLU A 123 -0.93 -9.71 -8.55
CA GLU A 123 -1.45 -10.97 -9.07
C GLU A 123 -1.76 -11.95 -7.95
N GLU A 124 -0.89 -12.04 -6.94
CA GLU A 124 -1.08 -12.92 -5.79
C GLU A 124 -2.38 -12.60 -5.04
N LEU A 125 -2.67 -11.30 -4.84
CA LEU A 125 -3.92 -10.89 -4.20
C LEU A 125 -5.14 -11.19 -5.07
N ALA A 126 -5.00 -11.01 -6.39
CA ALA A 126 -6.05 -11.33 -7.35
C ALA A 126 -6.34 -12.85 -7.38
N GLU A 127 -5.30 -13.69 -7.37
CA GLU A 127 -5.44 -15.15 -7.37
C GLU A 127 -6.05 -15.67 -6.07
N GLU A 128 -5.59 -15.19 -4.90
CA GLU A 128 -6.11 -15.59 -3.58
C GLU A 128 -7.62 -15.35 -3.46
N ASN A 129 -8.11 -14.25 -4.06
CA ASN A 129 -9.51 -13.84 -3.97
C ASN A 129 -10.32 -14.11 -5.25
N ASN A 130 -9.75 -14.72 -6.27
CA ASN A 130 -10.37 -14.95 -7.58
C ASN A 130 -10.89 -13.67 -8.26
N LEU A 131 -10.15 -12.56 -8.11
CA LEU A 131 -10.49 -11.24 -8.62
C LEU A 131 -10.01 -11.03 -10.06
N LYS A 132 -10.70 -10.14 -10.77
CA LYS A 132 -10.40 -9.75 -12.15
C LYS A 132 -10.52 -8.25 -12.33
N VAL A 133 -9.92 -7.75 -13.39
CA VAL A 133 -10.14 -6.36 -13.84
C VAL A 133 -11.63 -6.11 -14.07
N GLY A 134 -12.14 -5.03 -13.48
CA GLY A 134 -13.54 -4.64 -13.46
C GLY A 134 -14.32 -5.07 -12.20
N ASP A 135 -13.73 -5.93 -11.36
CA ASP A 135 -14.34 -6.29 -10.08
C ASP A 135 -14.22 -5.13 -9.08
N LYS A 136 -15.11 -5.11 -8.10
CA LYS A 136 -15.14 -4.12 -7.05
C LYS A 136 -14.80 -4.73 -5.71
N VAL A 137 -13.98 -4.03 -4.94
CA VAL A 137 -13.59 -4.42 -3.59
C VAL A 137 -13.82 -3.28 -2.61
N SER A 138 -14.11 -3.61 -1.36
CA SER A 138 -14.41 -2.63 -0.33
C SER A 138 -13.41 -2.73 0.81
N PHE A 139 -12.96 -1.57 1.28
CA PHE A 139 -12.06 -1.44 2.41
C PHE A 139 -12.65 -0.54 3.48
N TYR A 140 -12.17 -0.67 4.71
CA TYR A 140 -12.50 0.21 5.82
C TYR A 140 -11.25 0.54 6.64
N ASN A 141 -11.32 1.65 7.37
CA ASN A 141 -10.28 2.02 8.33
C ASN A 141 -10.59 1.35 9.67
N ASN A 142 -9.61 0.72 10.30
CA ASN A 142 -9.79 0.06 11.60
C ASN A 142 -10.19 1.03 12.73
N ASP A 143 -9.93 2.33 12.58
CA ASP A 143 -10.37 3.35 13.52
C ASP A 143 -11.83 3.79 13.29
N ASP A 144 -12.42 3.46 12.12
CA ASP A 144 -13.79 3.81 11.73
C ASP A 144 -14.35 2.72 10.78
N GLU A 145 -14.76 1.58 11.35
CA GLU A 145 -15.25 0.43 10.59
C GLU A 145 -16.61 0.68 9.89
N ASP A 146 -17.34 1.72 10.31
CA ASP A 146 -18.62 2.10 9.71
C ASP A 146 -18.43 2.77 8.34
N THR A 147 -17.26 3.35 8.08
CA THR A 147 -16.94 4.02 6.82
C THR A 147 -16.23 3.06 5.87
N THR A 148 -16.91 2.69 4.79
CA THR A 148 -16.35 1.83 3.74
C THR A 148 -16.04 2.60 2.47
N TYR A 149 -14.96 2.18 1.79
CA TYR A 149 -14.50 2.72 0.52
C TYR A 149 -14.52 1.62 -0.53
N GLU A 150 -15.35 1.78 -1.57
CA GLU A 150 -15.41 0.86 -2.70
C GLU A 150 -14.51 1.34 -3.82
N PHE A 151 -13.71 0.43 -4.40
CA PHE A 151 -12.81 0.67 -5.52
C PHE A 151 -13.03 -0.36 -6.62
N GLU A 152 -12.84 0.05 -7.88
CA GLU A 152 -12.82 -0.84 -9.04
C GLU A 152 -11.37 -1.22 -9.39
N ILE A 153 -11.13 -2.49 -9.63
CA ILE A 153 -9.83 -3.00 -10.08
C ILE A 153 -9.67 -2.68 -11.57
N VAL A 154 -8.72 -1.81 -11.91
CA VAL A 154 -8.44 -1.45 -13.30
C VAL A 154 -7.18 -2.11 -13.86
N GLY A 155 -6.34 -2.66 -12.98
CA GLY A 155 -5.14 -3.38 -13.38
C GLY A 155 -4.69 -4.41 -12.34
N ILE A 156 -4.02 -5.42 -12.85
CA ILE A 156 -3.35 -6.45 -12.05
C ILE A 156 -1.88 -6.45 -12.44
N TYR A 157 -0.97 -6.40 -11.46
CA TYR A 157 0.47 -6.41 -11.72
C TYR A 157 1.13 -7.66 -11.16
N GLU A 158 2.18 -8.13 -11.85
CA GLU A 158 3.12 -9.11 -11.34
C GLU A 158 4.32 -8.42 -10.69
N ASN A 159 4.81 -8.98 -9.60
CA ASN A 159 6.10 -8.61 -9.02
C ASN A 159 7.17 -9.55 -9.57
N THR A 160 8.16 -8.98 -10.27
CA THR A 160 9.24 -9.75 -10.93
C THR A 160 10.55 -9.69 -10.14
N SER A 161 10.54 -9.24 -8.90
CA SER A 161 11.76 -9.23 -8.09
C SER A 161 12.19 -10.67 -7.80
N GLU A 162 13.35 -11.05 -8.30
CA GLU A 162 14.05 -12.31 -7.99
C GLU A 162 14.81 -12.18 -6.64
N ASP A 163 14.28 -11.47 -5.66
CA ASP A 163 14.96 -11.31 -4.39
C ASP A 163 14.97 -12.64 -3.62
N GLU A 164 15.93 -13.51 -3.97
CA GLU A 164 16.30 -14.71 -3.21
C GLU A 164 16.78 -14.36 -1.78
N ASP A 165 17.10 -13.09 -1.51
CA ASP A 165 17.57 -12.58 -0.22
C ASP A 165 16.43 -12.03 0.66
N ASN A 166 15.22 -12.55 0.57
CA ASN A 166 14.12 -12.22 1.48
C ASN A 166 14.41 -12.77 2.89
N PHE A 167 15.44 -12.20 3.49
CA PHE A 167 15.73 -12.36 4.88
C PHE A 167 14.52 -11.86 5.67
N MET A 168 13.71 -12.82 6.16
CA MET A 168 12.55 -12.66 7.04
C MET A 168 11.15 -12.51 6.42
N GLY A 169 10.85 -12.90 5.21
CA GLY A 169 9.41 -13.06 4.83
C GLY A 169 8.48 -11.83 4.97
N MET A 170 8.85 -10.86 5.80
CA MET A 170 8.05 -9.67 6.10
C MET A 170 7.91 -8.71 4.90
N ASN A 171 8.91 -8.67 4.02
CA ASN A 171 8.82 -7.82 2.84
C ASN A 171 7.91 -8.40 1.75
N ALA A 172 7.86 -9.73 1.63
CA ALA A 172 6.98 -10.39 0.66
C ALA A 172 5.50 -10.19 1.02
N MET A 173 5.14 -10.30 2.32
CA MET A 173 3.77 -10.01 2.79
C MET A 173 3.33 -8.59 2.47
N ASN A 174 4.25 -7.61 2.64
CA ASN A 174 3.95 -6.22 2.35
C ASN A 174 3.79 -5.96 0.85
N SER A 175 4.49 -6.70 -0.02
CA SER A 175 4.42 -6.47 -1.47
C SER A 175 3.14 -7.03 -2.10
N SER A 176 2.69 -8.23 -1.68
CA SER A 176 1.48 -8.86 -2.24
C SER A 176 0.19 -8.13 -1.82
N ASN A 177 0.16 -7.53 -0.61
CA ASN A 177 -0.96 -6.74 -0.11
C ASN A 177 -0.80 -5.23 -0.38
N GLN A 178 0.18 -4.84 -1.20
CA GLN A 178 0.36 -3.47 -1.67
C GLN A 178 -0.62 -3.16 -2.79
N ILE A 179 -1.40 -2.10 -2.62
CA ILE A 179 -2.41 -1.60 -3.56
C ILE A 179 -2.01 -0.19 -4.00
N TYR A 180 -2.13 0.07 -5.27
CA TYR A 180 -1.88 1.37 -5.87
C TYR A 180 -3.15 2.02 -6.39
#